data_d9f96bec3551de0124efba0377d9abd1
#
_entry.id   d9f96bec3551de0124efba0377d9abd1
#
_cell.length_a   1.000
_cell.length_b   1.000
_cell.length_c   1.000
_cell.angle_alpha   90.00
_cell.angle_beta   90.00
_cell.angle_gamma   90.00
#
_symmetry.space_group_name_H-M   'P 1'
#
loop_
_entity.id
_entity.type
_entity.pdbx_description
1 polymer ?
#
loop_
_entity_poly.entity_id
_entity_poly.type
_entity_poly.pdbx_seq_one_letter_code
_entity_poly.pdbx_strand_id
1 'polypeptide(L)'
;PIKSSAASDVYKRQLEALSKTKYVVFDKTGTLTQGIFEVVGVHHNQMEEKQLLEYAALAESASSHPISKSIQRAYGKELDRSRVSEIEEISGNGITAKVDGRSVAAGNVKLMDRLGIPYKSCHKVGTIIHMAIDGEYAGHIVISDVEKPTSKEAIAKLKQAGIQKTIMLTGDAKQVADQVAADLGIDEVHSELLPGDKVEQVERLLAEKPAKANLAFVG
;
A
#
# COMPACT_ATOMS: atom_id res chain seq x y z
N PRO A 1 33.89 -33.37 -14.36
CA PRO A 1 32.81 -34.02 -13.60
C PRO A 1 32.59 -33.47 -12.20
N ILE A 2 33.59 -32.78 -11.60
CA ILE A 2 33.52 -32.32 -10.19
C ILE A 2 32.58 -31.12 -9.95
N LYS A 3 32.31 -30.33 -11.00
CA LYS A 3 31.40 -29.17 -10.89
C LYS A 3 29.92 -29.54 -10.70
N SER A 4 29.50 -30.75 -11.11
CA SER A 4 28.13 -31.24 -11.00
C SER A 4 27.76 -31.61 -9.56
N SER A 5 28.69 -32.12 -8.76
CA SER A 5 28.42 -32.57 -7.39
C SER A 5 28.22 -31.39 -6.42
N ALA A 6 29.06 -30.36 -6.52
CA ALA A 6 28.94 -29.19 -5.65
C ALA A 6 27.62 -28.40 -5.85
N ALA A 7 27.22 -28.21 -7.12
CA ALA A 7 25.92 -27.58 -7.44
C ALA A 7 24.74 -28.45 -6.96
N SER A 8 24.84 -29.79 -7.10
CA SER A 8 23.83 -30.74 -6.60
C SER A 8 23.74 -30.72 -5.07
N ASP A 9 24.87 -30.58 -4.38
CA ASP A 9 24.89 -30.53 -2.91
C ASP A 9 24.33 -29.23 -2.37
N VAL A 10 24.62 -28.09 -3.02
CA VAL A 10 24.00 -26.81 -2.69
C VAL A 10 22.48 -26.88 -2.87
N TYR A 11 22.02 -27.41 -4.00
CA TYR A 11 20.59 -27.56 -4.28
C TYR A 11 19.88 -28.46 -3.25
N LYS A 12 20.49 -29.60 -2.90
CA LYS A 12 19.97 -30.49 -1.85
C LYS A 12 19.85 -29.82 -0.50
N ARG A 13 20.85 -29.02 -0.08
CA ARG A 13 20.82 -28.26 1.17
C ARG A 13 19.72 -27.21 1.16
N GLN A 14 19.49 -26.53 0.03
CA GLN A 14 18.41 -25.56 -0.11
C GLN A 14 17.04 -26.22 0.00
N LEU A 15 16.83 -27.37 -0.67
CA LEU A 15 15.59 -28.14 -0.56
C LEU A 15 15.37 -28.66 0.87
N GLU A 16 16.42 -29.13 1.54
CA GLU A 16 16.34 -29.54 2.94
C GLU A 16 16.00 -28.37 3.87
N ALA A 17 16.58 -27.19 3.63
CA ALA A 17 16.25 -25.98 4.38
C ALA A 17 14.79 -25.58 4.20
N LEU A 18 14.28 -25.62 2.96
CA LEU A 18 12.87 -25.36 2.67
C LEU A 18 11.94 -26.37 3.34
N SER A 19 12.28 -27.65 3.34
CA SER A 19 11.45 -28.70 3.97
C SER A 19 11.30 -28.51 5.49
N LYS A 20 12.27 -27.86 6.12
CA LYS A 20 12.26 -27.51 7.55
C LYS A 20 11.62 -26.16 7.84
N THR A 21 11.21 -25.41 6.82
CA THR A 21 10.56 -24.10 6.99
C THR A 21 9.19 -24.28 7.63
N LYS A 22 8.98 -23.57 8.72
CA LYS A 22 7.71 -23.56 9.46
C LYS A 22 7.12 -22.15 9.58
N TYR A 23 7.95 -21.12 9.48
CA TYR A 23 7.52 -19.73 9.52
C TYR A 23 7.84 -19.07 8.18
N VAL A 24 6.86 -18.36 7.63
CA VAL A 24 7.05 -17.57 6.41
C VAL A 24 6.64 -16.14 6.70
N VAL A 25 7.58 -15.23 6.49
CA VAL A 25 7.41 -13.79 6.68
C VAL A 25 7.35 -13.14 5.31
N PHE A 26 6.34 -12.33 5.08
CA PHE A 26 6.12 -11.61 3.83
C PHE A 26 6.27 -10.11 4.03
N ASP A 27 6.98 -9.45 3.13
CA ASP A 27 6.71 -8.03 2.89
C ASP A 27 5.36 -7.89 2.19
N LYS A 28 4.59 -6.83 2.48
CA LYS A 28 3.29 -6.63 1.84
C LYS A 28 3.45 -6.11 0.41
N THR A 29 4.08 -4.93 0.28
CA THR A 29 4.08 -4.17 -0.98
C THR A 29 4.98 -4.79 -2.04
N GLY A 30 4.43 -5.08 -3.22
CA GLY A 30 5.14 -5.74 -4.32
C GLY A 30 5.28 -7.26 -4.17
N THR A 31 5.05 -7.82 -2.99
CA THR A 31 5.14 -9.26 -2.69
C THR A 31 3.76 -9.91 -2.62
N LEU A 32 2.95 -9.57 -1.65
CA LEU A 32 1.55 -10.00 -1.54
C LEU A 32 0.62 -9.16 -2.40
N THR A 33 1.01 -7.93 -2.66
CA THR A 33 0.34 -6.98 -3.54
C THR A 33 1.15 -6.78 -4.83
N GLN A 34 0.54 -6.11 -5.79
CA GLN A 34 1.16 -5.84 -7.09
C GLN A 34 2.14 -4.66 -7.05
N GLY A 35 2.16 -3.87 -5.95
CA GLY A 35 2.85 -2.59 -5.88
C GLY A 35 2.20 -1.51 -6.76
N ILE A 36 0.96 -1.75 -7.17
CA ILE A 36 0.17 -0.84 -7.99
C ILE A 36 -0.96 -0.29 -7.12
N PHE A 37 -0.97 1.03 -6.97
CA PHE A 37 -2.03 1.74 -6.28
C PHE A 37 -3.20 1.99 -7.22
N GLU A 38 -4.42 1.73 -6.78
CA GLU A 38 -5.64 1.99 -7.53
C GLU A 38 -6.65 2.75 -6.68
N VAL A 39 -7.45 3.58 -7.34
CA VAL A 39 -8.60 4.23 -6.72
C VAL A 39 -9.69 3.19 -6.51
N VAL A 40 -9.97 2.88 -5.25
CA VAL A 40 -10.98 1.88 -4.85
C VAL A 40 -12.27 2.49 -4.34
N GLY A 41 -12.32 3.81 -4.26
CA GLY A 41 -13.54 4.53 -3.90
C GLY A 41 -13.38 6.03 -4.05
N VAL A 42 -14.46 6.68 -4.45
CA VAL A 42 -14.60 8.14 -4.48
C VAL A 42 -15.84 8.49 -3.69
N HIS A 43 -15.69 9.30 -2.67
CA HIS A 43 -16.77 9.76 -1.83
C HIS A 43 -16.89 11.27 -1.98
N HIS A 44 -17.97 11.71 -2.58
CA HIS A 44 -18.24 13.11 -2.85
C HIS A 44 -19.26 13.71 -1.87
N ASN A 45 -19.25 15.03 -1.74
CA ASN A 45 -20.21 15.76 -0.92
C ASN A 45 -21.23 16.52 -1.80
N GLN A 46 -20.81 17.62 -2.43
CA GLN A 46 -21.67 18.46 -3.27
C GLN A 46 -21.34 18.35 -4.76
N MET A 47 -20.20 17.80 -5.09
CA MET A 47 -19.69 17.66 -6.45
C MET A 47 -19.87 16.22 -6.93
N GLU A 48 -20.12 16.02 -8.21
CA GLU A 48 -20.18 14.67 -8.78
C GLU A 48 -18.84 13.93 -8.71
N GLU A 49 -18.88 12.62 -8.54
CA GLU A 49 -17.70 11.74 -8.43
C GLU A 49 -16.69 11.98 -9.56
N LYS A 50 -17.18 12.02 -10.81
CA LYS A 50 -16.32 12.24 -11.99
C LYS A 50 -15.61 13.58 -11.96
N GLN A 51 -16.29 14.61 -11.50
CA GLN A 51 -15.74 15.96 -11.39
C GLN A 51 -14.72 16.05 -10.25
N LEU A 52 -14.99 15.41 -9.11
CA LEU A 52 -14.03 15.35 -7.99
C LEU A 52 -12.73 14.66 -8.42
N LEU A 53 -12.85 13.54 -9.15
CA LEU A 53 -11.70 12.80 -9.67
C LEU A 53 -10.93 13.61 -10.73
N GLU A 54 -11.62 14.37 -11.58
CA GLU A 54 -10.99 15.26 -12.55
C GLU A 54 -10.15 16.34 -11.87
N TYR A 55 -10.73 17.04 -10.89
CA TYR A 55 -10.01 18.07 -10.13
C TYR A 55 -8.81 17.51 -9.39
N ALA A 56 -8.94 16.32 -8.81
CA ALA A 56 -7.83 15.62 -8.16
C ALA A 56 -6.72 15.29 -9.16
N ALA A 57 -7.07 14.72 -10.33
CA ALA A 57 -6.10 14.34 -11.36
C ALA A 57 -5.39 15.57 -11.94
N LEU A 58 -6.09 16.68 -12.13
CA LEU A 58 -5.51 17.93 -12.59
C LEU A 58 -4.56 18.52 -11.54
N ALA A 59 -4.97 18.63 -10.28
CA ALA A 59 -4.12 19.13 -9.19
C ALA A 59 -2.84 18.30 -9.04
N GLU A 60 -2.94 16.99 -9.18
CA GLU A 60 -1.84 16.01 -9.08
C GLU A 60 -1.09 15.79 -10.42
N SER A 61 -1.40 16.58 -11.46
CA SER A 61 -0.88 16.35 -12.82
C SER A 61 0.63 16.50 -12.97
N ALA A 62 1.26 17.30 -12.10
CA ALA A 62 2.71 17.52 -12.09
C ALA A 62 3.47 16.50 -11.23
N SER A 63 2.79 15.78 -10.35
CA SER A 63 3.40 14.84 -9.41
C SER A 63 3.73 13.50 -10.08
N SER A 64 4.91 12.97 -9.76
CA SER A 64 5.33 11.61 -10.16
C SER A 64 5.05 10.55 -9.09
N HIS A 65 4.47 10.94 -7.94
CA HIS A 65 4.18 10.03 -6.84
C HIS A 65 3.24 8.90 -7.27
N PRO A 66 3.42 7.65 -6.80
CA PRO A 66 2.56 6.51 -7.17
C PRO A 66 1.06 6.74 -6.93
N ILE A 67 0.70 7.44 -5.84
CA ILE A 67 -0.68 7.82 -5.52
C ILE A 67 -1.23 8.78 -6.57
N SER A 68 -0.48 9.83 -6.93
CA SER A 68 -0.87 10.79 -7.98
C SER A 68 -1.08 10.09 -9.32
N LYS A 69 -0.20 9.15 -9.66
CA LYS A 69 -0.34 8.32 -10.87
C LYS A 69 -1.59 7.44 -10.84
N SER A 70 -1.99 6.94 -9.68
CA SER A 70 -3.22 6.15 -9.55
C SER A 70 -4.47 7.00 -9.81
N ILE A 71 -4.51 8.24 -9.29
CA ILE A 71 -5.59 9.19 -9.54
C ILE A 71 -5.67 9.55 -11.03
N GLN A 72 -4.52 9.87 -11.64
CA GLN A 72 -4.46 10.19 -13.08
C GLN A 72 -4.96 9.02 -13.94
N ARG A 73 -4.55 7.79 -13.62
CA ARG A 73 -5.04 6.58 -14.32
C ARG A 73 -6.54 6.36 -14.15
N ALA A 74 -7.05 6.55 -12.92
CA ALA A 74 -8.48 6.40 -12.65
C ALA A 74 -9.33 7.42 -13.39
N TYR A 75 -8.83 8.65 -13.57
CA TYR A 75 -9.48 9.65 -14.41
C TYR A 75 -9.55 9.21 -15.87
N GLY A 76 -8.50 8.56 -16.40
CA GLY A 76 -8.50 7.85 -17.68
C GLY A 76 -8.59 8.72 -18.92
N LYS A 77 -8.46 10.05 -18.79
CA LYS A 77 -8.46 11.01 -19.91
C LYS A 77 -7.16 11.79 -19.94
N GLU A 78 -6.87 12.39 -21.08
CA GLU A 78 -5.77 13.32 -21.22
C GLU A 78 -5.97 14.54 -20.31
N LEU A 79 -4.91 14.92 -19.58
CA LEU A 79 -4.95 16.03 -18.64
C LEU A 79 -4.48 17.31 -19.34
N ASP A 80 -5.39 18.24 -19.50
CA ASP A 80 -5.07 19.58 -19.98
C ASP A 80 -4.44 20.40 -18.85
N ARG A 81 -3.11 20.41 -18.84
CA ARG A 81 -2.32 21.13 -17.83
C ARG A 81 -2.44 22.65 -17.93
N SER A 82 -2.95 23.20 -19.02
CA SER A 82 -3.19 24.63 -19.14
C SER A 82 -4.29 25.13 -18.20
N ARG A 83 -5.13 24.22 -17.73
CA ARG A 83 -6.18 24.49 -16.71
C ARG A 83 -5.64 24.61 -15.29
N VAL A 84 -4.34 24.29 -15.08
CA VAL A 84 -3.74 24.23 -13.75
C VAL A 84 -2.68 25.30 -13.58
N SER A 85 -2.72 26.00 -12.47
CA SER A 85 -1.71 27.01 -12.08
C SER A 85 -1.48 26.99 -10.57
N GLU A 86 -0.47 27.71 -10.11
CA GLU A 86 -0.15 27.89 -8.68
C GLU A 86 -0.05 26.56 -7.92
N ILE A 87 0.64 25.57 -8.52
CA ILE A 87 0.84 24.26 -7.90
C ILE A 87 1.88 24.41 -6.78
N GLU A 88 1.51 24.00 -5.57
CA GLU A 88 2.40 23.95 -4.40
C GLU A 88 2.29 22.56 -3.76
N GLU A 89 3.40 21.83 -3.73
CA GLU A 89 3.50 20.57 -3.00
C GLU A 89 3.90 20.84 -1.55
N ILE A 90 3.07 20.38 -0.61
CA ILE A 90 3.29 20.50 0.82
C ILE A 90 3.78 19.15 1.34
N SER A 91 5.08 19.06 1.54
CA SER A 91 5.76 17.80 1.89
C SER A 91 5.07 17.06 3.05
N GLY A 92 4.74 15.80 2.82
CA GLY A 92 4.07 14.91 3.79
C GLY A 92 2.60 15.25 4.07
N ASN A 93 2.01 16.25 3.38
CA ASN A 93 0.62 16.65 3.59
C ASN A 93 -0.25 16.50 2.33
N GLY A 94 0.27 16.90 1.17
CA GLY A 94 -0.46 16.87 -0.09
C GLY A 94 -0.10 18.04 -1.00
N ILE A 95 -1.04 18.45 -1.82
CA ILE A 95 -0.85 19.48 -2.86
C ILE A 95 -1.97 20.51 -2.82
N THR A 96 -1.63 21.75 -3.14
CA THR A 96 -2.60 22.80 -3.47
C THR A 96 -2.34 23.32 -4.88
N ALA A 97 -3.39 23.67 -5.60
CA ALA A 97 -3.31 24.18 -6.96
C ALA A 97 -4.53 25.05 -7.29
N LYS A 98 -4.44 25.83 -8.34
CA LYS A 98 -5.64 26.39 -8.99
C LYS A 98 -5.98 25.58 -10.23
N VAL A 99 -7.21 25.08 -10.29
CA VAL A 99 -7.78 24.36 -11.44
C VAL A 99 -9.00 25.12 -11.94
N ASP A 100 -8.97 25.55 -13.17
CA ASP A 100 -10.01 26.42 -13.78
C ASP A 100 -10.28 27.69 -12.92
N GLY A 101 -9.24 28.24 -12.31
CA GLY A 101 -9.33 29.40 -11.43
C GLY A 101 -9.86 29.12 -10.02
N ARG A 102 -10.28 27.89 -9.73
CA ARG A 102 -10.72 27.47 -8.38
C ARG A 102 -9.56 26.96 -7.55
N SER A 103 -9.52 27.29 -6.27
CA SER A 103 -8.54 26.76 -5.34
C SER A 103 -8.85 25.31 -5.00
N VAL A 104 -7.92 24.39 -5.29
CA VAL A 104 -8.05 22.96 -5.03
C VAL A 104 -6.97 22.53 -4.06
N ALA A 105 -7.35 21.81 -3.00
CA ALA A 105 -6.43 21.13 -2.10
C ALA A 105 -6.71 19.63 -2.12
N ALA A 106 -5.65 18.82 -2.28
CA ALA A 106 -5.72 17.37 -2.26
C ALA A 106 -4.64 16.83 -1.32
N GLY A 107 -5.02 16.07 -0.29
CA GLY A 107 -4.04 15.56 0.67
C GLY A 107 -4.63 14.82 1.85
N ASN A 108 -3.78 14.56 2.85
CA ASN A 108 -4.19 13.88 4.08
C ASN A 108 -4.90 14.82 5.07
N VAL A 109 -5.28 14.26 6.21
CA VAL A 109 -5.94 15.02 7.30
C VAL A 109 -5.12 16.21 7.78
N LYS A 110 -3.78 16.12 7.76
CA LYS A 110 -2.90 17.23 8.19
C LYS A 110 -3.02 18.45 7.27
N LEU A 111 -3.25 18.21 5.97
CA LEU A 111 -3.50 19.31 5.03
C LEU A 111 -4.84 19.99 5.35
N MET A 112 -5.89 19.20 5.60
CA MET A 112 -7.21 19.74 5.95
C MET A 112 -7.16 20.55 7.24
N ASP A 113 -6.50 20.03 8.28
CA ASP A 113 -6.30 20.72 9.56
C ASP A 113 -5.52 22.04 9.38
N ARG A 114 -4.47 22.03 8.58
CA ARG A 114 -3.65 23.22 8.27
C ARG A 114 -4.46 24.31 7.57
N LEU A 115 -5.40 23.90 6.72
CA LEU A 115 -6.27 24.83 5.98
C LEU A 115 -7.53 25.21 6.77
N GLY A 116 -7.74 24.61 7.95
CA GLY A 116 -8.94 24.87 8.77
C GLY A 116 -10.23 24.32 8.16
N ILE A 117 -10.12 23.26 7.33
CA ILE A 117 -11.25 22.68 6.59
C ILE A 117 -11.75 21.44 7.34
N PRO A 118 -13.01 21.42 7.82
CA PRO A 118 -13.58 20.23 8.43
C PRO A 118 -13.77 19.14 7.39
N TYR A 119 -13.33 17.93 7.71
CA TYR A 119 -13.41 16.76 6.82
C TYR A 119 -14.26 15.64 7.43
N LYS A 120 -14.71 14.73 6.57
CA LYS A 120 -15.44 13.53 7.00
C LYS A 120 -14.48 12.36 7.14
N SER A 121 -14.57 11.62 8.25
CA SER A 121 -13.86 10.37 8.43
C SER A 121 -14.33 9.32 7.41
N CYS A 122 -13.40 8.51 6.93
CA CYS A 122 -13.69 7.39 6.04
C CYS A 122 -13.36 6.09 6.76
N HIS A 123 -14.27 5.11 6.68
CA HIS A 123 -14.07 3.79 7.27
C HIS A 123 -13.51 2.76 6.27
N LYS A 124 -13.33 3.16 5.00
CA LYS A 124 -12.71 2.27 4.00
C LYS A 124 -11.21 2.15 4.24
N VAL A 125 -10.72 0.96 3.98
CA VAL A 125 -9.30 0.61 4.11
C VAL A 125 -8.53 1.14 2.90
N GLY A 126 -7.48 1.93 3.15
CA GLY A 126 -6.65 2.53 2.12
C GLY A 126 -6.04 3.87 2.54
N THR A 127 -5.27 4.44 1.63
CA THR A 127 -4.79 5.82 1.75
C THR A 127 -5.92 6.75 1.34
N ILE A 128 -6.29 7.66 2.22
CA ILE A 128 -7.38 8.61 1.99
C ILE A 128 -6.79 9.94 1.56
N ILE A 129 -7.20 10.42 0.39
CA ILE A 129 -6.90 11.75 -0.11
C ILE A 129 -8.16 12.59 0.03
N HIS A 130 -8.15 13.49 0.98
CA HIS A 130 -9.20 14.48 1.17
C HIS A 130 -9.09 15.59 0.12
N MET A 131 -10.23 16.04 -0.36
CA MET A 131 -10.35 17.08 -1.37
C MET A 131 -11.11 18.27 -0.82
N ALA A 132 -10.56 19.46 -1.03
CA ALA A 132 -11.26 20.72 -0.77
C ALA A 132 -11.19 21.61 -2.01
N ILE A 133 -12.26 22.35 -2.26
CA ILE A 133 -12.39 23.27 -3.39
C ILE A 133 -12.95 24.59 -2.88
N ASP A 134 -12.24 25.66 -3.17
CA ASP A 134 -12.56 27.03 -2.71
C ASP A 134 -12.75 27.12 -1.18
N GLY A 135 -11.95 26.34 -0.43
CA GLY A 135 -11.99 26.32 1.04
C GLY A 135 -13.10 25.47 1.64
N GLU A 136 -13.90 24.77 0.83
CA GLU A 136 -14.96 23.88 1.30
C GLU A 136 -14.59 22.40 1.03
N TYR A 137 -14.96 21.53 1.96
CA TYR A 137 -14.73 20.09 1.81
C TYR A 137 -15.58 19.51 0.68
N ALA A 138 -14.92 19.00 -0.35
CA ALA A 138 -15.56 18.45 -1.54
C ALA A 138 -15.77 16.92 -1.50
N GLY A 139 -14.94 16.21 -0.73
CA GLY A 139 -15.01 14.75 -0.63
C GLY A 139 -13.65 14.12 -0.36
N HIS A 140 -13.54 12.81 -0.62
CA HIS A 140 -12.27 12.10 -0.53
C HIS A 140 -12.19 10.93 -1.52
N ILE A 141 -10.96 10.60 -1.87
CA ILE A 141 -10.61 9.47 -2.74
C ILE A 141 -9.87 8.45 -1.90
N VAL A 142 -10.27 7.18 -2.02
CA VAL A 142 -9.63 6.06 -1.32
C VAL A 142 -8.76 5.30 -2.31
N ILE A 143 -7.49 5.15 -1.96
CA ILE A 143 -6.47 4.50 -2.79
C ILE A 143 -5.91 3.32 -2.02
N SER A 144 -5.84 2.17 -2.65
CA SER A 144 -5.28 0.96 -2.05
C SER A 144 -4.28 0.29 -2.99
N ASP A 145 -3.30 -0.39 -2.40
CA ASP A 145 -2.41 -1.28 -3.13
C ASP A 145 -3.19 -2.57 -3.46
N VAL A 146 -3.10 -3.01 -4.70
CA VAL A 146 -3.89 -4.14 -5.20
C VAL A 146 -3.23 -5.47 -4.84
N GLU A 147 -3.96 -6.34 -4.17
CA GLU A 147 -3.51 -7.70 -3.88
C GLU A 147 -3.28 -8.50 -5.17
N LYS A 148 -2.23 -9.34 -5.19
CA LYS A 148 -2.05 -10.28 -6.29
C LYS A 148 -3.17 -11.33 -6.25
N PRO A 149 -3.81 -11.65 -7.38
CA PRO A 149 -4.91 -12.62 -7.42
C PRO A 149 -4.55 -14.00 -6.83
N THR A 150 -3.25 -14.34 -6.87
CA THR A 150 -2.73 -15.63 -6.41
C THR A 150 -2.31 -15.64 -4.94
N SER A 151 -2.23 -14.48 -4.25
CA SER A 151 -1.68 -14.40 -2.90
C SER A 151 -2.47 -15.21 -1.89
N LYS A 152 -3.78 -15.12 -1.89
CA LYS A 152 -4.65 -15.89 -0.98
C LYS A 152 -4.49 -17.39 -1.17
N GLU A 153 -4.48 -17.85 -2.42
CA GLU A 153 -4.27 -19.27 -2.73
C GLU A 153 -2.87 -19.74 -2.33
N ALA A 154 -1.84 -18.92 -2.55
CA ALA A 154 -0.47 -19.23 -2.15
C ALA A 154 -0.34 -19.39 -0.64
N ILE A 155 -0.92 -18.49 0.16
CA ILE A 155 -0.96 -18.59 1.63
C ILE A 155 -1.66 -19.89 2.06
N ALA A 156 -2.81 -20.19 1.48
CA ALA A 156 -3.54 -21.45 1.79
C ALA A 156 -2.70 -22.69 1.47
N LYS A 157 -2.04 -22.74 0.31
CA LYS A 157 -1.16 -23.84 -0.09
C LYS A 157 0.05 -24.00 0.83
N LEU A 158 0.66 -22.91 1.29
CA LEU A 158 1.75 -22.94 2.25
C LEU A 158 1.31 -23.60 3.57
N LYS A 159 0.15 -23.23 4.08
CA LYS A 159 -0.42 -23.85 5.29
C LYS A 159 -0.69 -25.35 5.09
N GLN A 160 -1.25 -25.74 3.96
CA GLN A 160 -1.46 -27.16 3.60
C GLN A 160 -0.13 -27.93 3.49
N ALA A 161 0.95 -27.28 3.04
CA ALA A 161 2.29 -27.86 2.96
C ALA A 161 2.99 -27.95 4.33
N GLY A 162 2.36 -27.52 5.41
CA GLY A 162 2.86 -27.66 6.78
C GLY A 162 3.61 -26.43 7.32
N ILE A 163 3.42 -25.25 6.71
CA ILE A 163 3.80 -23.97 7.33
C ILE A 163 2.88 -23.75 8.54
N GLN A 164 3.51 -23.51 9.68
CA GLN A 164 2.82 -23.35 10.96
C GLN A 164 2.37 -21.91 11.21
N LYS A 165 3.11 -20.93 10.66
CA LYS A 165 2.84 -19.52 10.87
C LYS A 165 3.20 -18.70 9.63
N THR A 166 2.24 -17.90 9.17
CA THR A 166 2.42 -16.90 8.12
C THR A 166 2.34 -15.51 8.75
N ILE A 167 3.32 -14.66 8.47
CA ILE A 167 3.47 -13.34 9.08
C ILE A 167 3.59 -12.29 7.98
N MET A 168 2.95 -11.14 8.13
CA MET A 168 3.08 -10.01 7.22
C MET A 168 3.74 -8.82 7.94
N LEU A 169 4.73 -8.21 7.31
CA LEU A 169 5.36 -6.98 7.76
C LEU A 169 5.02 -5.85 6.78
N THR A 170 4.55 -4.71 7.30
CA THR A 170 4.18 -3.57 6.45
C THR A 170 4.40 -2.23 7.17
N GLY A 171 4.66 -1.18 6.40
CA GLY A 171 4.64 0.21 6.87
C GLY A 171 3.25 0.83 6.90
N ASP A 172 2.21 0.13 6.45
CA ASP A 172 0.86 0.66 6.41
C ASP A 172 0.27 0.84 7.82
N ALA A 173 -0.76 1.68 7.89
CA ALA A 173 -1.56 1.85 9.09
C ALA A 173 -2.19 0.51 9.53
N LYS A 174 -2.30 0.32 10.85
CA LYS A 174 -2.79 -0.92 11.46
C LYS A 174 -4.09 -1.42 10.84
N GLN A 175 -5.08 -0.56 10.65
CA GLN A 175 -6.38 -0.94 10.10
C GLN A 175 -6.28 -1.53 8.68
N VAL A 176 -5.41 -0.97 7.83
CA VAL A 176 -5.16 -1.47 6.47
C VAL A 176 -4.49 -2.83 6.52
N ALA A 177 -3.48 -2.95 7.36
CA ALA A 177 -2.70 -4.18 7.52
C ALA A 177 -3.56 -5.33 8.05
N ASP A 178 -4.36 -5.09 9.08
CA ASP A 178 -5.27 -6.08 9.68
C ASP A 178 -6.30 -6.59 8.64
N GLN A 179 -6.87 -5.70 7.82
CA GLN A 179 -7.81 -6.09 6.77
C GLN A 179 -7.16 -6.98 5.71
N VAL A 180 -6.01 -6.58 5.17
CA VAL A 180 -5.27 -7.38 4.18
C VAL A 180 -4.88 -8.73 4.75
N ALA A 181 -4.42 -8.79 6.00
CA ALA A 181 -4.08 -10.05 6.67
C ALA A 181 -5.28 -10.98 6.80
N ALA A 182 -6.45 -10.44 7.16
CA ALA A 182 -7.70 -11.19 7.25
C ALA A 182 -8.14 -11.72 5.87
N ASP A 183 -8.10 -10.88 4.84
CA ASP A 183 -8.52 -11.24 3.47
C ASP A 183 -7.63 -12.33 2.87
N LEU A 184 -6.32 -12.29 3.12
CA LEU A 184 -5.35 -13.28 2.66
C LEU A 184 -5.25 -14.52 3.56
N GLY A 185 -5.78 -14.47 4.78
CA GLY A 185 -5.70 -15.56 5.75
C GLY A 185 -4.32 -15.68 6.40
N ILE A 186 -3.64 -14.57 6.63
CA ILE A 186 -2.34 -14.47 7.32
C ILE A 186 -2.57 -14.56 8.84
N ASP A 187 -1.68 -15.25 9.56
CA ASP A 187 -1.85 -15.54 10.98
C ASP A 187 -1.44 -14.39 11.89
N GLU A 188 -0.42 -13.63 11.50
CA GLU A 188 0.13 -12.52 12.29
C GLU A 188 0.52 -11.36 11.39
N VAL A 189 0.29 -10.13 11.85
CA VAL A 189 0.65 -8.91 11.12
C VAL A 189 1.34 -7.90 12.04
N HIS A 190 2.40 -7.30 11.53
CA HIS A 190 3.08 -6.15 12.14
C HIS A 190 2.98 -4.97 11.17
N SER A 191 2.34 -3.92 11.61
CA SER A 191 2.03 -2.71 10.86
C SER A 191 2.85 -1.52 11.34
N GLU A 192 2.78 -0.40 10.60
CA GLU A 192 3.41 0.89 10.93
C GLU A 192 4.93 0.81 11.11
N LEU A 193 5.56 -0.18 10.45
CA LEU A 193 6.99 -0.46 10.56
C LEU A 193 7.81 0.44 9.63
N LEU A 194 8.86 1.04 10.16
CA LEU A 194 9.96 1.60 9.38
C LEU A 194 10.87 0.47 8.86
N PRO A 195 11.72 0.74 7.86
CA PRO A 195 12.62 -0.29 7.32
C PRO A 195 13.49 -0.98 8.38
N GLY A 196 13.98 -0.23 9.39
CA GLY A 196 14.75 -0.78 10.51
C GLY A 196 13.92 -1.71 11.40
N ASP A 197 12.67 -1.33 11.69
CA ASP A 197 11.77 -2.11 12.54
C ASP A 197 11.44 -3.47 11.90
N LYS A 198 11.37 -3.54 10.56
CA LYS A 198 11.16 -4.81 9.85
C LYS A 198 12.29 -5.80 10.13
N VAL A 199 13.54 -5.33 10.19
CA VAL A 199 14.70 -6.18 10.51
C VAL A 199 14.59 -6.69 11.93
N GLU A 200 14.31 -5.82 12.89
CA GLU A 200 14.14 -6.21 14.31
C GLU A 200 13.00 -7.24 14.48
N GLN A 201 11.88 -7.07 13.76
CA GLN A 201 10.80 -8.05 13.81
C GLN A 201 11.23 -9.42 13.26
N VAL A 202 12.00 -9.47 12.18
CA VAL A 202 12.53 -10.73 11.65
C VAL A 202 13.48 -11.38 12.64
N GLU A 203 14.37 -10.62 13.28
CA GLU A 203 15.30 -11.14 14.31
C GLU A 203 14.54 -11.70 15.51
N ARG A 204 13.49 -11.03 15.96
CA ARG A 204 12.61 -11.52 17.03
C ARG A 204 11.94 -12.84 16.65
N LEU A 205 11.34 -12.91 15.45
CA LEU A 205 10.71 -14.13 14.95
C LEU A 205 11.71 -15.29 14.80
N LEU A 206 12.95 -14.99 14.42
CA LEU A 206 14.04 -15.98 14.38
C LEU A 206 14.38 -16.54 15.78
N ALA A 207 14.29 -15.72 16.82
CA ALA A 207 14.50 -16.15 18.21
C ALA A 207 13.31 -16.95 18.76
N GLU A 208 12.10 -16.60 18.38
CA GLU A 208 10.85 -17.23 18.86
C GLU A 208 10.51 -18.55 18.17
N LYS A 209 10.99 -18.79 16.93
CA LYS A 209 10.68 -20.02 16.18
C LYS A 209 11.23 -21.26 16.88
N PRO A 210 10.61 -22.43 16.67
CA PRO A 210 11.15 -23.71 17.17
C PRO A 210 12.59 -23.93 16.71
N ALA A 211 13.44 -24.46 17.60
CA ALA A 211 14.91 -24.59 17.37
C ALA A 211 15.27 -25.35 16.08
N LYS A 212 14.44 -26.33 15.68
CA LYS A 212 14.66 -27.16 14.47
C LYS A 212 13.91 -26.63 13.23
N ALA A 213 13.16 -25.54 13.36
CA ALA A 213 12.42 -24.94 12.26
C ALA A 213 13.22 -23.83 11.58
N ASN A 214 13.01 -23.67 10.28
CA ASN A 214 13.52 -22.53 9.53
C ASN A 214 12.42 -21.45 9.36
N LEU A 215 12.87 -20.23 9.18
CA LEU A 215 12.06 -19.09 8.76
C LEU A 215 12.48 -18.70 7.35
N ALA A 216 11.52 -18.51 6.46
CA ALA A 216 11.73 -17.94 5.15
C ALA A 216 11.17 -16.49 5.13
N PHE A 217 11.94 -15.57 4.57
CA PHE A 217 11.49 -14.20 4.26
C PHE A 217 11.25 -14.09 2.76
N VAL A 218 10.12 -13.50 2.39
CA VAL A 218 9.69 -13.28 1.01
C VAL A 218 9.42 -11.79 0.84
N GLY A 219 10.23 -11.16 -0.02
CA GLY A 219 10.16 -9.73 -0.30
C GLY A 219 10.91 -9.35 -1.56
#